data_451f4f603c62c9eab8bb962e80c6290e
#
_entry.id   451f4f603c62c9eab8bb962e80c6290e
#
_cell.length_a   1.000
_cell.length_b   1.000
_cell.length_c   1.000
_cell.angle_alpha   90.00
_cell.angle_beta   90.00
_cell.angle_gamma   90.00
#
_symmetry.space_group_name_H-M   'P 1'
#
loop_
_entity.id
_entity.type
_entity.pdbx_description
1 polymer ?
#
loop_
_entity_poly.entity_id
_entity_poly.type
_entity_poly.pdbx_seq_one_letter_code
_entity_poly.pdbx_strand_id
1 'polypeptide(L)'
;MINSTSINKIKILVAFFILSLFFGCSNPYKNITKTEFSVQNKNEIPYSLTHSEKTLIYKTSIDFYQRNISGLLIIKKTDEQSYRIALTTQFGLKIFDFALNGGNLEVVYCIDYLNKKSIIYTFEDDFNLLLMQNKFDRIYTLKDVEKKYKAWVFQSGKMQYYYLMNTEKSQIEKIEQWKRNAEKISVNLYEYKENLPGNITLKHHNLKLNLELKRIQ
;
A
#
# COMPACT_ATOMS: atom_id res chain seq x y z
N MET A 1 -45.56 -12.41 -33.84
CA MET A 1 -46.15 -11.75 -32.64
C MET A 1 -45.26 -12.04 -31.45
N ILE A 2 -44.53 -11.06 -30.99
CA ILE A 2 -43.68 -11.21 -29.78
C ILE A 2 -44.62 -11.10 -28.57
N ASN A 3 -44.64 -12.12 -27.73
CA ASN A 3 -45.59 -12.24 -26.61
C ASN A 3 -45.32 -11.12 -25.59
N SER A 4 -46.33 -10.37 -25.20
CA SER A 4 -46.28 -9.28 -24.20
C SER A 4 -45.59 -9.69 -22.88
N THR A 5 -45.72 -10.96 -22.48
CA THR A 5 -45.05 -11.55 -21.32
C THR A 5 -43.55 -11.67 -21.48
N SER A 6 -43.04 -11.86 -22.70
CA SER A 6 -41.58 -11.92 -22.98
C SER A 6 -40.94 -10.53 -22.88
N ILE A 7 -41.65 -9.49 -23.35
CA ILE A 7 -41.17 -8.09 -23.27
C ILE A 7 -41.10 -7.61 -21.81
N ASN A 8 -42.05 -8.00 -20.97
CA ASN A 8 -42.01 -7.64 -19.55
C ASN A 8 -40.90 -8.36 -18.79
N LYS A 9 -40.59 -9.62 -19.11
CA LYS A 9 -39.46 -10.35 -18.52
C LYS A 9 -38.12 -9.71 -18.90
N ILE A 10 -37.97 -9.26 -20.14
CA ILE A 10 -36.73 -8.57 -20.60
C ILE A 10 -36.57 -7.20 -19.88
N LYS A 11 -37.66 -6.44 -19.73
CA LYS A 11 -37.65 -5.17 -18.98
C LYS A 11 -37.24 -5.36 -17.53
N ILE A 12 -37.74 -6.39 -16.86
CA ILE A 12 -37.39 -6.72 -15.47
C ILE A 12 -35.91 -7.13 -15.37
N LEU A 13 -35.41 -7.96 -16.30
CA LEU A 13 -33.97 -8.35 -16.35
C LEU A 13 -33.05 -7.16 -16.58
N VAL A 14 -33.42 -6.24 -17.48
CA VAL A 14 -32.66 -5.02 -17.76
C VAL A 14 -32.69 -4.10 -16.55
N ALA A 15 -33.81 -3.92 -15.87
CA ALA A 15 -33.95 -3.13 -14.66
C ALA A 15 -33.08 -3.71 -13.51
N PHE A 16 -33.07 -5.05 -13.36
CA PHE A 16 -32.22 -5.72 -12.36
C PHE A 16 -30.72 -5.59 -12.68
N PHE A 17 -30.34 -5.65 -13.96
CA PHE A 17 -28.98 -5.45 -14.42
C PHE A 17 -28.52 -4.00 -14.21
N ILE A 18 -29.39 -3.01 -14.48
CA ILE A 18 -29.07 -1.59 -14.22
C ILE A 18 -28.94 -1.34 -12.71
N LEU A 19 -29.79 -1.94 -11.88
CA LEU A 19 -29.74 -1.80 -10.42
C LEU A 19 -28.44 -2.40 -9.83
N SER A 20 -27.90 -3.47 -10.41
CA SER A 20 -26.63 -4.08 -9.97
C SER A 20 -25.39 -3.23 -10.27
N LEU A 21 -25.48 -2.28 -11.22
CA LEU A 21 -24.37 -1.36 -11.54
C LEU A 21 -24.18 -0.24 -10.50
N PHE A 22 -25.12 -0.03 -9.57
CA PHE A 22 -25.04 0.98 -8.51
C PHE A 22 -24.35 0.50 -7.24
N PHE A 23 -23.93 -0.77 -7.13
CA PHE A 23 -23.06 -1.22 -6.03
C PHE A 23 -21.61 -0.77 -6.28
N GLY A 24 -21.40 0.56 -6.32
CA GLY A 24 -20.08 1.15 -6.38
C GLY A 24 -19.35 0.93 -5.04
N CYS A 25 -18.12 0.43 -5.07
CA CYS A 25 -17.23 0.41 -3.91
C CYS A 25 -17.15 1.81 -3.30
N SER A 26 -17.78 2.03 -2.15
CA SER A 26 -17.61 3.25 -1.38
C SER A 26 -16.50 3.03 -0.36
N ASN A 27 -15.72 4.08 -0.06
CA ASN A 27 -14.69 4.03 0.99
C ASN A 27 -15.37 3.66 2.33
N PRO A 28 -15.02 2.52 2.96
CA PRO A 28 -15.66 2.03 4.19
C PRO A 28 -15.44 2.94 5.39
N TYR A 29 -14.43 3.79 5.34
CA TYR A 29 -14.03 4.68 6.45
C TYR A 29 -14.75 6.03 6.45
N LYS A 30 -15.61 6.31 5.46
CA LYS A 30 -16.23 7.63 5.26
C LYS A 30 -17.08 8.08 6.45
N ASN A 31 -17.76 7.16 7.12
CA ASN A 31 -18.73 7.44 8.17
C ASN A 31 -18.15 7.24 9.60
N ILE A 32 -16.85 6.98 9.72
CA ILE A 32 -16.23 6.79 11.03
C ILE A 32 -15.82 8.16 11.59
N THR A 33 -16.04 8.35 12.91
CA THR A 33 -15.65 9.57 13.61
C THR A 33 -14.15 9.80 13.55
N LYS A 34 -13.76 11.00 13.12
CA LYS A 34 -12.39 11.45 12.98
C LYS A 34 -11.97 12.24 14.21
N THR A 35 -10.77 11.96 14.71
CA THR A 35 -10.14 12.76 15.76
C THR A 35 -8.85 13.33 15.18
N GLU A 36 -8.68 14.66 15.21
CA GLU A 36 -7.45 15.32 14.78
C GLU A 36 -6.24 14.77 15.53
N PHE A 37 -5.14 14.59 14.83
CA PHE A 37 -3.87 14.10 15.36
C PHE A 37 -2.75 15.07 14.94
N SER A 38 -1.91 15.47 15.89
CA SER A 38 -0.84 16.41 15.62
C SER A 38 0.20 15.81 14.65
N VAL A 39 0.56 16.58 13.63
CA VAL A 39 1.63 16.22 12.68
C VAL A 39 2.97 16.02 13.40
N GLN A 40 3.21 16.76 14.50
CA GLN A 40 4.43 16.67 15.29
C GLN A 40 4.60 15.31 15.96
N ASN A 41 3.49 14.59 16.19
CA ASN A 41 3.47 13.29 16.84
C ASN A 41 3.54 12.10 15.85
N LYS A 42 3.91 12.31 14.59
CA LYS A 42 4.04 11.23 13.59
C LYS A 42 4.95 10.10 14.09
N ASN A 43 6.02 10.44 14.80
CA ASN A 43 6.96 9.46 15.34
C ASN A 43 6.39 8.60 16.47
N GLU A 44 5.23 8.97 17.04
CA GLU A 44 4.51 8.17 18.04
C GLU A 44 3.68 7.04 17.43
N ILE A 45 3.54 7.02 16.10
CA ILE A 45 2.82 5.95 15.41
C ILE A 45 3.66 4.66 15.48
N PRO A 46 3.13 3.58 16.06
CA PRO A 46 3.90 2.35 16.29
C PRO A 46 4.10 1.55 14.99
N TYR A 47 4.85 2.14 14.06
CA TYR A 47 5.15 1.51 12.78
C TYR A 47 6.63 1.13 12.70
N SER A 48 6.89 -0.10 12.99
CA SER A 48 8.24 -0.63 13.22
C SER A 48 9.19 -0.55 12.01
N LEU A 49 8.68 -0.59 10.78
CA LEU A 49 9.53 -0.45 9.59
C LEU A 49 10.23 0.91 9.52
N THR A 50 9.59 1.97 10.01
CA THR A 50 10.15 3.33 10.01
C THR A 50 11.09 3.59 11.18
N HIS A 51 10.95 2.81 12.26
CA HIS A 51 11.76 2.94 13.47
C HIS A 51 12.97 1.99 13.51
N SER A 52 13.07 1.06 12.56
CA SER A 52 14.17 0.10 12.53
C SER A 52 15.46 0.76 12.02
N GLU A 53 16.50 0.72 12.83
CA GLU A 53 17.87 1.07 12.43
C GLU A 53 18.60 -0.13 11.77
N LYS A 54 18.00 -1.32 11.82
CA LYS A 54 18.55 -2.53 11.19
C LYS A 54 18.35 -2.47 9.69
N THR A 55 19.32 -3.00 8.94
CA THR A 55 19.11 -3.31 7.52
C THR A 55 18.11 -4.46 7.41
N LEU A 56 17.03 -4.25 6.68
CA LEU A 56 16.00 -5.25 6.46
C LEU A 56 16.22 -5.95 5.13
N ILE A 57 16.23 -7.27 5.13
CA ILE A 57 16.42 -8.07 3.92
C ILE A 57 15.20 -8.98 3.74
N TYR A 58 14.56 -8.88 2.59
CA TYR A 58 13.41 -9.68 2.21
C TYR A 58 13.71 -10.50 0.96
N LYS A 59 13.39 -11.78 1.00
CA LYS A 59 13.16 -12.54 -0.23
C LYS A 59 11.92 -11.98 -0.89
N THR A 60 12.04 -11.59 -2.15
CA THR A 60 11.02 -10.80 -2.86
C THR A 60 10.57 -11.50 -4.12
N SER A 61 9.27 -11.45 -4.40
CA SER A 61 8.64 -11.75 -5.68
C SER A 61 7.79 -10.55 -6.10
N ILE A 62 8.03 -10.05 -7.29
CA ILE A 62 7.29 -8.93 -7.90
C ILE A 62 6.63 -9.46 -9.17
N ASP A 63 5.31 -9.56 -9.16
CA ASP A 63 4.53 -9.87 -10.35
C ASP A 63 4.10 -8.57 -11.01
N PHE A 64 4.66 -8.27 -12.17
CA PHE A 64 4.37 -7.08 -12.94
C PHE A 64 3.87 -7.45 -14.34
N TYR A 65 2.56 -7.33 -14.57
CA TYR A 65 1.86 -7.79 -15.77
C TYR A 65 2.09 -9.29 -16.02
N GLN A 66 2.95 -9.65 -16.99
CA GLN A 66 3.25 -11.04 -17.36
C GLN A 66 4.68 -11.44 -16.98
N ARG A 67 5.35 -10.64 -16.14
CA ARG A 67 6.72 -10.87 -15.72
C ARG A 67 6.79 -11.07 -14.22
N ASN A 68 7.54 -12.06 -13.80
CA ASN A 68 7.93 -12.25 -12.41
C ASN A 68 9.40 -11.85 -12.25
N ILE A 69 9.67 -11.03 -11.25
CA ILE A 69 11.00 -10.61 -10.84
C ILE A 69 11.19 -11.08 -9.42
N SER A 70 12.16 -11.93 -9.17
CA SER A 70 12.46 -12.44 -7.83
C SER A 70 13.89 -12.13 -7.43
N GLY A 71 14.11 -11.94 -6.13
CA GLY A 71 15.42 -11.60 -5.63
C GLY A 71 15.44 -11.28 -4.14
N LEU A 72 16.42 -10.48 -3.75
CA LEU A 72 16.59 -9.98 -2.39
C LEU A 72 16.37 -8.46 -2.40
N LEU A 73 15.31 -8.00 -1.75
CA LEU A 73 15.06 -6.59 -1.49
C LEU A 73 15.74 -6.20 -0.18
N ILE A 74 16.63 -5.22 -0.26
CA ILE A 74 17.39 -4.69 0.86
C ILE A 74 16.87 -3.27 1.13
N ILE A 75 16.41 -3.02 2.35
CA ILE A 75 15.95 -1.70 2.80
C ILE A 75 16.84 -1.30 3.96
N LYS A 76 17.55 -0.19 3.81
CA LYS A 76 18.43 0.38 4.84
C LYS A 76 18.04 1.84 5.10
N LYS A 77 17.70 2.16 6.34
CA LYS A 77 17.55 3.55 6.78
C LYS A 77 18.93 4.21 6.81
N THR A 78 19.07 5.35 6.16
CA THR A 78 20.35 6.09 6.08
C THR A 78 20.32 7.37 6.90
N ASP A 79 19.09 7.90 7.14
CA ASP A 79 18.84 9.07 7.97
C ASP A 79 17.36 9.05 8.42
N GLU A 80 16.90 10.01 9.20
CA GLU A 80 15.52 10.07 9.74
C GLU A 80 14.43 9.90 8.68
N GLN A 81 14.62 10.50 7.50
CA GLN A 81 13.67 10.46 6.38
C GLN A 81 14.33 9.95 5.09
N SER A 82 15.41 9.18 5.22
CA SER A 82 16.17 8.70 4.07
C SER A 82 16.41 7.20 4.12
N TYR A 83 16.24 6.57 2.98
CA TYR A 83 16.39 5.12 2.82
C TYR A 83 17.17 4.79 1.57
N ARG A 84 17.99 3.73 1.63
CA ARG A 84 18.55 3.06 0.47
C ARG A 84 17.78 1.78 0.24
N ILE A 85 17.30 1.58 -0.99
CA ILE A 85 16.44 0.45 -1.36
C ILE A 85 17.04 -0.22 -2.59
N ALA A 86 17.51 -1.44 -2.44
CA ALA A 86 18.13 -2.17 -3.53
C ALA A 86 17.47 -3.53 -3.73
N LEU A 87 17.26 -3.92 -4.99
CA LEU A 87 16.86 -5.27 -5.37
C LEU A 87 17.98 -5.93 -6.14
N THR A 88 18.38 -7.12 -5.69
CA THR A 88 19.37 -7.95 -6.38
C THR A 88 18.77 -9.32 -6.71
N THR A 89 19.29 -9.98 -7.72
CA THR A 89 19.03 -11.43 -7.88
C THR A 89 19.62 -12.21 -6.72
N GLN A 90 19.27 -13.48 -6.59
CA GLN A 90 19.89 -14.38 -5.60
C GLN A 90 21.41 -14.57 -5.83
N PHE A 91 21.90 -14.29 -7.04
CA PHE A 91 23.32 -14.33 -7.41
C PHE A 91 24.02 -13.00 -7.24
N GLY A 92 23.36 -11.99 -6.65
CA GLY A 92 23.95 -10.68 -6.36
C GLY A 92 23.94 -9.69 -7.52
N LEU A 93 23.36 -10.03 -8.68
CA LEU A 93 23.24 -9.06 -9.78
C LEU A 93 22.21 -8.00 -9.41
N LYS A 94 22.60 -6.74 -9.50
CA LYS A 94 21.73 -5.61 -9.17
C LYS A 94 20.64 -5.44 -10.22
N ILE A 95 19.39 -5.36 -9.76
CA ILE A 95 18.20 -5.10 -10.60
C ILE A 95 17.86 -3.61 -10.52
N PHE A 96 17.74 -3.07 -9.30
CA PHE A 96 17.68 -1.63 -9.07
C PHE A 96 18.34 -1.24 -7.76
N ASP A 97 18.59 0.06 -7.64
CA ASP A 97 19.19 0.70 -6.48
C ASP A 97 18.66 2.13 -6.41
N PHE A 98 17.85 2.42 -5.42
CA PHE A 98 17.16 3.68 -5.24
C PHE A 98 17.58 4.36 -3.95
N ALA A 99 17.63 5.69 -3.97
CA ALA A 99 17.69 6.52 -2.77
C ALA A 99 16.34 7.22 -2.61
N LEU A 100 15.69 7.01 -1.46
CA LEU A 100 14.44 7.66 -1.11
C LEU A 100 14.72 8.72 -0.05
N ASN A 101 14.52 10.00 -0.38
CA ASN A 101 14.84 11.13 0.47
C ASN A 101 13.62 12.03 0.65
N GLY A 102 13.02 12.04 1.85
CA GLY A 102 11.84 12.85 2.15
C GLY A 102 10.68 12.63 1.16
N GLY A 103 10.46 11.39 0.75
CA GLY A 103 9.41 11.00 -0.18
C GLY A 103 9.76 11.15 -1.66
N ASN A 104 10.94 11.62 -2.03
CA ASN A 104 11.39 11.70 -3.42
C ASN A 104 12.36 10.55 -3.71
N LEU A 105 12.07 9.77 -4.74
CA LEU A 105 12.88 8.61 -5.14
C LEU A 105 13.85 9.01 -6.25
N GLU A 106 15.15 8.78 -6.00
CA GLU A 106 16.23 8.96 -6.95
C GLU A 106 16.72 7.60 -7.45
N VAL A 107 16.87 7.46 -8.75
CA VAL A 107 17.39 6.24 -9.39
C VAL A 107 18.90 6.31 -9.43
N VAL A 108 19.58 5.52 -8.58
CA VAL A 108 21.04 5.38 -8.60
C VAL A 108 21.46 4.34 -9.64
N TYR A 109 20.66 3.28 -9.76
CA TYR A 109 20.79 2.26 -10.80
C TYR A 109 19.44 1.60 -11.04
N CYS A 110 19.15 1.30 -12.29
CA CYS A 110 18.00 0.48 -12.65
C CYS A 110 18.24 -0.17 -14.03
N ILE A 111 17.87 -1.43 -14.16
CA ILE A 111 17.96 -2.11 -15.48
C ILE A 111 16.95 -1.47 -16.45
N ASP A 112 17.29 -1.40 -17.72
CA ASP A 112 16.60 -0.62 -18.75
C ASP A 112 15.09 -0.85 -18.82
N TYR A 113 14.65 -2.11 -18.75
CA TYR A 113 13.22 -2.41 -18.89
C TYR A 113 12.37 -1.94 -17.68
N LEU A 114 12.96 -1.75 -16.50
CA LEU A 114 12.32 -1.16 -15.32
C LEU A 114 12.54 0.35 -15.23
N ASN A 115 13.56 0.89 -15.87
CA ASN A 115 13.90 2.32 -15.83
C ASN A 115 12.98 3.14 -16.76
N LYS A 116 11.67 2.98 -16.57
CA LYS A 116 10.65 3.75 -17.26
C LYS A 116 9.94 4.64 -16.24
N LYS A 117 9.70 5.89 -16.61
CA LYS A 117 9.12 6.90 -15.73
C LYS A 117 7.88 6.42 -14.98
N SER A 118 6.95 5.72 -15.65
CA SER A 118 5.74 5.17 -15.03
C SER A 118 6.04 4.08 -14.00
N ILE A 119 7.05 3.24 -14.23
CA ILE A 119 7.45 2.17 -13.32
C ILE A 119 8.16 2.77 -12.10
N ILE A 120 9.07 3.73 -12.31
CA ILE A 120 9.76 4.42 -11.23
C ILE A 120 8.77 5.16 -10.33
N TYR A 121 7.77 5.86 -10.87
CA TYR A 121 6.71 6.47 -10.06
C TYR A 121 5.88 5.44 -9.27
N THR A 122 5.66 4.25 -9.82
CA THR A 122 4.96 3.20 -9.08
C THR A 122 5.81 2.73 -7.90
N PHE A 123 7.11 2.50 -8.08
CA PHE A 123 8.01 2.15 -6.98
C PHE A 123 8.13 3.27 -5.94
N GLU A 124 8.15 4.53 -6.39
CA GLU A 124 8.14 5.68 -5.49
C GLU A 124 6.88 5.70 -4.61
N ASP A 125 5.70 5.50 -5.20
CA ASP A 125 4.42 5.40 -4.48
C ASP A 125 4.43 4.23 -3.48
N ASP A 126 4.90 3.05 -3.91
CA ASP A 126 4.95 1.84 -3.08
C ASP A 126 5.88 2.00 -1.89
N PHE A 127 7.09 2.49 -2.11
CA PHE A 127 8.06 2.68 -1.02
C PHE A 127 7.68 3.84 -0.11
N ASN A 128 7.09 4.91 -0.64
CA ASN A 128 6.54 5.98 0.17
C ASN A 128 5.41 5.49 1.08
N LEU A 129 4.53 4.65 0.56
CA LEU A 129 3.46 4.04 1.34
C LEU A 129 4.04 3.08 2.39
N LEU A 130 4.92 2.17 1.99
CA LEU A 130 5.51 1.16 2.88
C LEU A 130 6.39 1.77 3.97
N LEU A 131 7.12 2.86 3.69
CA LEU A 131 8.04 3.51 4.63
C LEU A 131 7.45 4.79 5.26
N MET A 132 6.15 5.05 5.08
CA MET A 132 5.43 6.21 5.63
C MET A 132 6.10 7.55 5.27
N GLN A 133 6.60 7.67 4.02
CA GLN A 133 7.28 8.87 3.52
C GLN A 133 6.38 9.76 2.65
N ASN A 134 5.09 9.40 2.50
CA ASN A 134 4.13 10.22 1.77
C ASN A 134 4.01 11.62 2.37
N LYS A 135 3.97 12.64 1.50
CA LYS A 135 3.64 14.01 1.90
C LYS A 135 2.14 14.10 2.21
N PHE A 136 1.79 14.87 3.24
CA PHE A 136 0.40 15.01 3.69
C PHE A 136 0.15 16.41 4.25
N ASP A 137 -1.12 16.83 4.19
CA ASP A 137 -1.58 18.11 4.69
C ASP A 137 -2.16 17.98 6.11
N ARG A 138 -2.75 16.81 6.41
CA ARG A 138 -3.42 16.52 7.68
C ARG A 138 -3.21 15.08 8.12
N ILE A 139 -3.22 14.87 9.45
CA ILE A 139 -3.32 13.55 10.07
C ILE A 139 -4.55 13.54 10.97
N TYR A 140 -5.30 12.47 10.96
CA TYR A 140 -6.36 12.20 11.93
C TYR A 140 -6.41 10.71 12.27
N THR A 141 -7.08 10.38 13.36
CA THR A 141 -7.27 8.99 13.76
C THR A 141 -8.72 8.57 13.63
N LEU A 142 -8.92 7.30 13.34
CA LEU A 142 -10.21 6.62 13.41
C LEU A 142 -10.12 5.56 14.50
N LYS A 143 -11.18 5.44 15.32
CA LYS A 143 -11.30 4.39 16.33
C LYS A 143 -12.34 3.37 15.90
N ASP A 144 -12.21 2.16 16.43
CA ASP A 144 -13.17 1.05 16.25
C ASP A 144 -13.44 0.67 14.78
N VAL A 145 -12.44 0.86 13.93
CA VAL A 145 -12.49 0.41 12.55
C VAL A 145 -12.63 -1.11 12.54
N GLU A 146 -13.71 -1.63 11.93
CA GLU A 146 -14.02 -3.06 11.94
C GLU A 146 -14.05 -3.68 13.36
N LYS A 147 -14.30 -2.87 14.43
CA LYS A 147 -14.26 -3.28 15.84
C LYS A 147 -12.91 -3.84 16.32
N LYS A 148 -11.88 -3.72 15.51
CA LYS A 148 -10.57 -4.35 15.74
C LYS A 148 -9.39 -3.40 15.55
N TYR A 149 -9.56 -2.36 14.71
CA TYR A 149 -8.46 -1.50 14.34
C TYR A 149 -8.63 -0.08 14.85
N LYS A 150 -7.49 0.53 15.23
CA LYS A 150 -7.30 1.97 15.25
C LYS A 150 -6.55 2.33 13.97
N ALA A 151 -6.95 3.38 13.26
CA ALA A 151 -6.26 3.82 12.07
C ALA A 151 -5.68 5.22 12.26
N TRP A 152 -4.47 5.44 11.77
CA TRP A 152 -3.93 6.76 11.45
C TRP A 152 -4.12 7.01 9.97
N VAL A 153 -4.68 8.17 9.66
CA VAL A 153 -4.99 8.53 8.28
C VAL A 153 -4.23 9.79 7.92
N PHE A 154 -3.36 9.66 6.94
CA PHE A 154 -2.65 10.77 6.33
C PHE A 154 -3.42 11.21 5.09
N GLN A 155 -3.74 12.49 5.00
CA GLN A 155 -4.47 13.05 3.87
C GLN A 155 -3.60 14.02 3.09
N SER A 156 -3.56 13.89 1.77
CA SER A 156 -2.93 14.82 0.84
C SER A 156 -3.89 15.08 -0.33
N GLY A 157 -4.54 16.24 -0.34
CA GLY A 157 -5.57 16.55 -1.32
C GLY A 157 -6.68 15.50 -1.39
N LYS A 158 -6.72 14.75 -2.51
CA LYS A 158 -7.71 13.67 -2.73
C LYS A 158 -7.19 12.26 -2.35
N MET A 159 -5.94 12.17 -1.93
CA MET A 159 -5.31 10.93 -1.49
C MET A 159 -5.47 10.75 0.01
N GLN A 160 -5.69 9.52 0.45
CA GLN A 160 -5.77 9.13 1.85
C GLN A 160 -4.97 7.84 2.04
N TYR A 161 -4.14 7.81 3.07
CA TYR A 161 -3.28 6.68 3.42
C TYR A 161 -3.67 6.22 4.82
N TYR A 162 -4.20 5.02 4.92
CA TYR A 162 -4.70 4.43 6.16
C TYR A 162 -3.66 3.44 6.69
N TYR A 163 -3.20 3.64 7.92
CA TYR A 163 -2.36 2.69 8.65
C TYR A 163 -3.18 2.10 9.78
N LEU A 164 -3.62 0.84 9.62
CA LEU A 164 -4.55 0.16 10.52
C LEU A 164 -3.77 -0.71 11.49
N MET A 165 -3.80 -0.32 12.76
CA MET A 165 -3.21 -1.07 13.87
C MET A 165 -4.26 -1.96 14.52
N ASN A 166 -3.95 -3.23 14.63
CA ASN A 166 -4.69 -4.15 15.48
C ASN A 166 -4.55 -3.72 16.95
N THR A 167 -5.66 -3.43 17.61
CA THR A 167 -5.65 -2.88 18.98
C THR A 167 -5.21 -3.90 20.02
N GLU A 168 -5.43 -5.19 19.81
CA GLU A 168 -5.01 -6.26 20.73
C GLU A 168 -3.50 -6.53 20.63
N LYS A 169 -2.95 -6.51 19.39
CA LYS A 169 -1.54 -6.82 19.14
C LYS A 169 -0.63 -5.59 19.14
N SER A 170 -1.21 -4.40 19.07
CA SER A 170 -0.48 -3.12 18.91
C SER A 170 0.46 -3.11 17.70
N GLN A 171 0.06 -3.75 16.61
CA GLN A 171 0.83 -3.88 15.37
C GLN A 171 0.04 -3.38 14.17
N ILE A 172 0.69 -2.65 13.25
CA ILE A 172 0.08 -2.27 11.97
C ILE A 172 -0.06 -3.54 11.13
N GLU A 173 -1.28 -3.99 10.89
CA GLU A 173 -1.56 -5.19 10.08
C GLU A 173 -1.96 -4.87 8.64
N LYS A 174 -2.49 -3.66 8.40
CA LYS A 174 -2.92 -3.24 7.06
C LYS A 174 -2.49 -1.81 6.76
N ILE A 175 -2.15 -1.54 5.51
CA ILE A 175 -1.97 -0.18 4.99
C ILE A 175 -2.76 -0.09 3.70
N GLU A 176 -3.49 1.00 3.52
CA GLU A 176 -4.32 1.20 2.33
C GLU A 176 -4.14 2.60 1.77
N GLN A 177 -4.04 2.69 0.46
CA GLN A 177 -4.05 3.95 -0.27
C GLN A 177 -5.36 4.10 -1.02
N TRP A 178 -6.05 5.19 -0.75
CA TRP A 178 -7.32 5.53 -1.38
C TRP A 178 -7.23 6.84 -2.14
N LYS A 179 -7.84 6.91 -3.31
CA LYS A 179 -8.04 8.15 -4.05
C LYS A 179 -9.54 8.41 -4.19
N ARG A 180 -10.06 9.37 -3.43
CA ARG A 180 -11.51 9.58 -3.27
C ARG A 180 -12.18 8.31 -2.69
N ASN A 181 -13.01 7.61 -3.50
CA ASN A 181 -13.75 6.41 -3.09
C ASN A 181 -13.17 5.12 -3.70
N ALA A 182 -11.98 5.17 -4.30
CA ALA A 182 -11.36 4.02 -4.94
C ALA A 182 -10.07 3.64 -4.22
N GLU A 183 -10.00 2.41 -3.73
CA GLU A 183 -8.77 1.81 -3.25
C GLU A 183 -7.79 1.63 -4.40
N LYS A 184 -6.55 2.05 -4.18
CA LYS A 184 -5.47 1.97 -5.17
C LYS A 184 -4.45 0.91 -4.84
N ILE A 185 -4.06 0.85 -3.57
CA ILE A 185 -3.06 -0.08 -3.07
C ILE A 185 -3.55 -0.61 -1.72
N SER A 186 -3.39 -1.91 -1.51
CA SER A 186 -3.51 -2.54 -0.20
C SER A 186 -2.22 -3.27 0.16
N VAL A 187 -1.80 -3.12 1.42
CA VAL A 187 -0.66 -3.81 2.00
C VAL A 187 -1.13 -4.59 3.21
N ASN A 188 -0.75 -5.86 3.31
CA ASN A 188 -0.94 -6.64 4.53
C ASN A 188 0.42 -6.98 5.12
N LEU A 189 0.53 -6.84 6.45
CA LEU A 189 1.73 -7.12 7.23
C LEU A 189 1.39 -8.18 8.28
N TYR A 190 2.12 -9.26 8.31
CA TYR A 190 1.81 -10.41 9.16
C TYR A 190 3.05 -11.19 9.56
N GLU A 191 2.89 -12.21 10.43
CA GLU A 191 3.98 -13.02 10.97
C GLU A 191 5.08 -12.19 11.65
N TYR A 192 4.67 -11.27 12.52
CA TYR A 192 5.59 -10.38 13.22
C TYR A 192 6.59 -11.16 14.10
N LYS A 193 7.88 -10.79 13.97
CA LYS A 193 8.98 -11.27 14.81
C LYS A 193 9.83 -10.06 15.21
N GLU A 194 10.15 -9.93 16.49
CA GLU A 194 10.90 -8.77 17.02
C GLU A 194 10.28 -7.42 16.61
N ASN A 195 8.94 -7.33 16.66
CA ASN A 195 8.14 -6.18 16.23
C ASN A 195 8.24 -5.80 14.75
N LEU A 196 8.90 -6.58 13.91
CA LEU A 196 8.98 -6.35 12.46
C LEU A 196 8.15 -7.40 11.72
N PRO A 197 7.43 -7.03 10.65
CA PRO A 197 6.67 -7.97 9.86
C PRO A 197 7.60 -8.99 9.19
N GLY A 198 7.27 -10.27 9.35
CA GLY A 198 7.95 -11.36 8.67
C GLY A 198 7.55 -11.46 7.20
N ASN A 199 6.28 -11.17 6.93
CA ASN A 199 5.74 -11.18 5.58
C ASN A 199 4.98 -9.87 5.30
N ILE A 200 5.13 -9.38 4.07
CA ILE A 200 4.41 -8.22 3.54
C ILE A 200 3.89 -8.58 2.16
N THR A 201 2.60 -8.34 1.92
CA THR A 201 2.03 -8.40 0.58
C THR A 201 1.50 -7.03 0.19
N LEU A 202 1.86 -6.55 -0.99
CA LEU A 202 1.36 -5.30 -1.55
C LEU A 202 0.65 -5.60 -2.86
N LYS A 203 -0.57 -5.12 -3.01
CA LYS A 203 -1.40 -5.33 -4.18
C LYS A 203 -1.93 -4.01 -4.71
N HIS A 204 -1.74 -3.77 -5.99
CA HIS A 204 -2.41 -2.69 -6.71
C HIS A 204 -3.79 -3.13 -7.21
N HIS A 205 -4.79 -2.23 -7.12
CA HIS A 205 -6.14 -2.47 -7.60
C HIS A 205 -6.40 -1.84 -8.97
N ASN A 206 -5.53 -0.96 -9.43
CA ASN A 206 -5.64 -0.24 -10.70
C ASN A 206 -4.61 -0.67 -11.76
N LEU A 207 -3.67 -1.53 -11.40
CA LEU A 207 -2.70 -2.14 -12.32
C LEU A 207 -2.33 -3.56 -11.88
N LYS A 208 -1.80 -4.34 -12.82
CA LYS A 208 -1.38 -5.73 -12.52
C LYS A 208 0.02 -5.71 -11.92
N LEU A 209 0.12 -5.35 -10.65
CA LEU A 209 1.34 -5.37 -9.85
C LEU A 209 1.03 -5.91 -8.47
N ASN A 210 1.77 -6.94 -8.06
CA ASN A 210 1.77 -7.49 -6.71
C ASN A 210 3.22 -7.66 -6.25
N LEU A 211 3.47 -7.35 -4.97
CA LEU A 211 4.75 -7.63 -4.31
C LEU A 211 4.50 -8.58 -3.15
N GLU A 212 5.36 -9.56 -3.04
CA GLU A 212 5.45 -10.44 -1.87
C GLU A 212 6.85 -10.34 -1.29
N LEU A 213 6.94 -10.03 -0.01
CA LEU A 213 8.18 -9.87 0.73
C LEU A 213 8.18 -10.82 1.91
N LYS A 214 9.19 -11.68 2.01
CA LYS A 214 9.41 -12.57 3.16
C LYS A 214 10.74 -12.22 3.80
N ARG A 215 10.69 -11.73 5.05
CA ARG A 215 11.90 -11.31 5.78
C ARG A 215 12.81 -12.48 6.06
N ILE A 216 14.08 -12.30 5.81
CA ILE A 216 15.15 -13.26 6.12
C ILE A 216 16.15 -12.71 7.15
N GLN A 217 16.19 -11.39 7.29
CA GLN A 217 16.99 -10.68 8.30
C GLN A 217 16.32 -9.33 8.66
#